data_34f75ee9f7a9748f1c4f25c8da7231aa
#
_entry.id   34f75ee9f7a9748f1c4f25c8da7231aa
#
_cell.length_a   1.000
_cell.length_b   1.000
_cell.length_c   1.000
_cell.angle_alpha   90.00
_cell.angle_beta   90.00
_cell.angle_gamma   90.00
#
_symmetry.space_group_name_H-M   'P 1'
#
loop_
_entity.id
_entity.type
_entity.pdbx_description
1 polymer ?
#
loop_
_entity_poly.entity_id
_entity_poly.type
_entity_poly.pdbx_seq_one_letter_code
_entity_poly.pdbx_strand_id
1 'polypeptide(L)'
;KINKVGKYIDKSFSNKYYNQIGLGIDFTARDIQNKLKEKGHPWEKSKSFDNSCMVGDFINVEEIENISNINFELKKNSSIVQSGNSSNMLWKIDEIISYVSQYFTLKIGDLIFTGTPSGVSKVISGDFLEGFINSKKMFSLKIK
;
A
#
# COMPACT_ATOMS: atom_id res chain seq x y z
N LYS A 1 5.77 3.69 -6.23
CA LYS A 1 7.24 3.72 -6.07
C LYS A 1 7.79 5.04 -6.58
N ILE A 2 8.55 5.74 -5.76
CA ILE A 2 9.13 7.03 -6.08
C ILE A 2 10.33 6.84 -7.02
N ASN A 3 10.39 7.64 -8.08
CA ASN A 3 11.44 7.60 -9.11
C ASN A 3 12.30 8.85 -9.18
N LYS A 4 12.01 9.87 -8.35
CA LYS A 4 12.72 11.16 -8.35
C LYS A 4 12.83 11.71 -6.93
N VAL A 5 13.97 12.30 -6.60
CA VAL A 5 14.16 12.99 -5.32
C VAL A 5 13.33 14.28 -5.30
N GLY A 6 12.62 14.53 -4.19
CA GLY A 6 11.85 15.76 -4.03
C GLY A 6 11.38 16.03 -2.61
N LYS A 7 11.19 17.30 -2.31
CA LYS A 7 10.59 17.82 -1.07
C LYS A 7 9.73 19.01 -1.42
N TYR A 8 8.64 19.24 -0.65
CA TYR A 8 7.68 20.31 -0.92
C TYR A 8 7.10 20.26 -2.35
N ILE A 9 6.77 19.04 -2.80
CA ILE A 9 6.28 18.79 -4.15
C ILE A 9 4.86 19.37 -4.27
N ASP A 10 4.67 20.27 -5.25
CA ASP A 10 3.34 20.76 -5.58
C ASP A 10 2.50 19.63 -6.20
N LYS A 11 1.21 19.57 -5.84
CA LYS A 11 0.28 18.55 -6.33
C LYS A 11 0.25 18.44 -7.85
N SER A 12 0.34 19.57 -8.57
CA SER A 12 0.34 19.63 -10.05
C SER A 12 1.55 18.94 -10.70
N PHE A 13 2.63 18.73 -9.93
CA PHE A 13 3.84 18.05 -10.40
C PHE A 13 4.05 16.67 -9.81
N SER A 14 3.18 16.22 -8.90
CA SER A 14 3.34 14.96 -8.17
C SER A 14 3.43 13.74 -9.09
N ASN A 15 2.73 13.75 -10.22
CA ASN A 15 2.75 12.69 -11.23
C ASN A 15 4.14 12.45 -11.86
N LYS A 16 5.07 13.39 -11.71
CA LYS A 16 6.47 13.28 -12.20
C LYS A 16 7.40 12.56 -11.21
N TYR A 17 6.90 12.21 -10.02
CA TYR A 17 7.70 11.65 -8.93
C TYR A 17 7.47 10.16 -8.71
N TYR A 18 6.58 9.53 -9.47
CA TYR A 18 6.39 8.09 -9.46
C TYR A 18 6.14 7.57 -10.88
N ASN A 19 6.58 6.38 -11.16
CA ASN A 19 6.40 5.73 -12.47
C ASN A 19 5.96 4.28 -12.37
N GLN A 20 5.84 3.76 -11.16
CA GLN A 20 5.42 2.38 -10.92
C GLN A 20 4.41 2.30 -9.79
N ILE A 21 3.46 1.37 -9.95
CA ILE A 21 2.48 0.97 -8.93
C ILE A 21 2.63 -0.51 -8.66
N GLY A 22 2.43 -0.91 -7.43
CA GLY A 22 2.39 -2.30 -7.03
C GLY A 22 1.32 -2.56 -5.98
N LEU A 23 1.15 -3.82 -5.62
CA LEU A 23 0.43 -4.22 -4.42
C LEU A 23 1.41 -4.66 -3.35
N GLY A 24 1.07 -4.31 -2.12
CA GLY A 24 1.76 -4.78 -0.94
C GLY A 24 0.78 -5.13 0.16
N ILE A 25 1.27 -5.79 1.19
CA ILE A 25 0.53 -6.04 2.42
C ILE A 25 1.21 -5.30 3.55
N ASP A 26 0.46 -4.50 4.29
CA ASP A 26 0.84 -3.86 5.54
C ASP A 26 0.31 -4.72 6.70
N PHE A 27 1.14 -5.67 7.14
CA PHE A 27 0.79 -6.49 8.28
C PHE A 27 0.73 -5.65 9.56
N THR A 28 -0.26 -5.94 10.38
CA THR A 28 -0.50 -5.17 11.59
C THR A 28 -0.60 -6.09 12.79
N ALA A 29 0.25 -5.87 13.81
CA ALA A 29 0.08 -6.48 15.14
C ALA A 29 -1.11 -5.79 15.83
N ARG A 30 -2.32 -6.28 15.54
CA ARG A 30 -3.59 -5.61 15.87
C ARG A 30 -3.81 -5.46 17.38
N ASP A 31 -3.42 -6.45 18.16
CA ASP A 31 -3.50 -6.43 19.61
C ASP A 31 -2.58 -5.36 20.21
N ILE A 32 -1.36 -5.21 19.67
CA ILE A 32 -0.43 -4.16 20.06
C ILE A 32 -0.98 -2.80 19.67
N GLN A 33 -1.50 -2.66 18.44
CA GLN A 33 -2.07 -1.39 17.96
C GLN A 33 -3.22 -0.93 18.85
N ASN A 34 -4.13 -1.83 19.24
CA ASN A 34 -5.26 -1.49 20.10
C ASN A 34 -4.79 -0.96 21.46
N LYS A 35 -3.84 -1.64 22.10
CA LYS A 35 -3.24 -1.21 23.36
C LYS A 35 -2.56 0.16 23.27
N LEU A 36 -1.90 0.44 22.13
CA LEU A 36 -1.25 1.74 21.91
C LEU A 36 -2.30 2.84 21.70
N LYS A 37 -3.37 2.56 20.94
CA LYS A 37 -4.48 3.50 20.73
C LYS A 37 -5.16 3.89 22.03
N GLU A 38 -5.48 2.92 22.89
CA GLU A 38 -6.11 3.16 24.18
C GLU A 38 -5.29 4.10 25.08
N LYS A 39 -3.95 4.05 24.93
CA LYS A 39 -3.03 4.89 25.71
C LYS A 39 -2.61 6.18 25.01
N GLY A 40 -3.10 6.45 23.80
CA GLY A 40 -2.66 7.58 22.99
C GLY A 40 -1.19 7.53 22.58
N HIS A 41 -0.60 6.33 22.53
CA HIS A 41 0.81 6.15 22.17
C HIS A 41 0.99 6.01 20.64
N PRO A 42 2.20 6.33 20.12
CA PRO A 42 2.57 6.08 18.74
C PRO A 42 2.46 4.60 18.34
N TRP A 43 2.19 4.34 17.06
CA TRP A 43 1.82 3.00 16.58
C TRP A 43 2.97 2.21 15.95
N GLU A 44 4.16 2.74 15.90
CA GLU A 44 5.31 2.17 15.19
C GLU A 44 5.53 0.70 15.52
N LYS A 45 5.48 0.31 16.79
CA LYS A 45 5.66 -1.08 17.24
C LYS A 45 4.67 -2.07 16.63
N SER A 46 3.50 -1.57 16.22
CA SER A 46 2.46 -2.40 15.61
C SER A 46 2.52 -2.45 14.08
N LYS A 47 3.36 -1.61 13.47
CA LYS A 47 3.48 -1.40 12.02
C LYS A 47 4.89 -1.60 11.48
N SER A 48 5.92 -1.37 12.28
CA SER A 48 7.33 -1.38 11.88
C SER A 48 8.12 -2.47 12.62
N PHE A 49 7.63 -3.72 12.55
CA PHE A 49 8.32 -4.90 13.04
C PHE A 49 8.91 -5.69 11.85
N ASP A 50 9.84 -6.59 12.09
CA ASP A 50 10.45 -7.42 11.06
C ASP A 50 9.38 -8.19 10.28
N ASN A 51 9.45 -8.12 8.93
CA ASN A 51 8.48 -8.68 8.02
C ASN A 51 7.06 -8.07 8.13
N SER A 52 6.93 -6.85 8.66
CA SER A 52 5.64 -6.16 8.77
C SER A 52 5.05 -5.74 7.42
N CYS A 53 5.83 -5.74 6.35
CA CYS A 53 5.30 -5.50 5.02
C CYS A 53 5.82 -6.51 4.00
N MET A 54 4.98 -6.76 2.99
CA MET A 54 5.36 -7.48 1.79
C MET A 54 5.04 -6.61 0.59
N VAL A 55 5.92 -6.62 -0.39
CA VAL A 55 5.78 -5.87 -1.65
C VAL A 55 5.85 -6.86 -2.79
N GLY A 56 4.82 -6.84 -3.65
CA GLY A 56 4.75 -7.64 -4.87
C GLY A 56 5.45 -6.98 -6.05
N ASP A 57 5.16 -7.48 -7.23
CA ASP A 57 5.65 -6.93 -8.49
C ASP A 57 5.12 -5.51 -8.74
N PHE A 58 5.80 -4.79 -9.62
CA PHE A 58 5.40 -3.45 -10.04
C PHE A 58 4.92 -3.45 -11.50
N ILE A 59 3.98 -2.55 -11.80
CA ILE A 59 3.52 -2.22 -13.15
C ILE A 59 3.92 -0.77 -13.41
N ASN A 60 4.43 -0.47 -14.61
CA ASN A 60 4.70 0.91 -14.99
C ASN A 60 3.38 1.67 -15.17
N VAL A 61 3.35 2.90 -14.73
CA VAL A 61 2.14 3.75 -14.83
C VAL A 61 1.67 3.90 -16.28
N GLU A 62 2.60 3.90 -17.23
CA GLU A 62 2.33 3.97 -18.68
C GLU A 62 1.55 2.75 -19.22
N GLU A 63 1.61 1.62 -18.53
CA GLU A 63 0.85 0.38 -18.87
C GLU A 63 -0.59 0.42 -18.31
N ILE A 64 -0.93 1.46 -17.54
CA ILE A 64 -2.22 1.56 -16.85
C ILE A 64 -3.05 2.64 -17.54
N GLU A 65 -4.18 2.26 -18.14
CA GLU A 65 -5.06 3.18 -18.86
C GLU A 65 -5.56 4.34 -17.97
N ASN A 66 -5.95 4.03 -16.74
CA ASN A 66 -6.45 5.03 -15.79
C ASN A 66 -6.05 4.69 -14.36
N ILE A 67 -5.06 5.40 -13.84
CA ILE A 67 -4.55 5.24 -12.47
C ILE A 67 -5.60 5.52 -11.38
N SER A 68 -6.60 6.34 -11.70
CA SER A 68 -7.70 6.67 -10.80
C SER A 68 -8.85 5.64 -10.83
N ASN A 69 -8.72 4.58 -11.63
CA ASN A 69 -9.75 3.53 -11.76
C ASN A 69 -9.10 2.15 -11.88
N ILE A 70 -8.31 1.76 -10.91
CA ILE A 70 -7.63 0.46 -10.84
C ILE A 70 -8.41 -0.43 -9.89
N ASN A 71 -8.85 -1.61 -10.37
CA ASN A 71 -9.37 -2.65 -9.51
C ASN A 71 -8.23 -3.46 -8.90
N PHE A 72 -8.34 -3.81 -7.64
CA PHE A 72 -7.39 -4.68 -6.97
C PHE A 72 -8.06 -5.58 -5.94
N GLU A 73 -7.50 -6.75 -5.74
CA GLU A 73 -8.04 -7.79 -4.88
C GLU A 73 -6.95 -8.48 -4.07
N LEU A 74 -7.32 -8.91 -2.87
CA LEU A 74 -6.56 -9.86 -2.06
C LEU A 74 -7.39 -11.12 -1.88
N LYS A 75 -6.79 -12.26 -2.22
CA LYS A 75 -7.34 -13.59 -1.90
C LYS A 75 -6.56 -14.21 -0.75
N LYS A 76 -7.28 -14.87 0.14
CA LYS A 76 -6.73 -15.73 1.19
C LYS A 76 -7.30 -17.13 1.01
N ASN A 77 -6.44 -18.13 0.82
CA ASN A 77 -6.83 -19.51 0.59
C ASN A 77 -7.89 -19.63 -0.53
N SER A 78 -7.63 -18.95 -1.66
CA SER A 78 -8.48 -18.85 -2.84
C SER A 78 -9.79 -18.05 -2.68
N SER A 79 -10.13 -17.58 -1.49
CA SER A 79 -11.32 -16.74 -1.25
C SER A 79 -10.96 -15.26 -1.26
N ILE A 80 -11.75 -14.41 -1.94
CA ILE A 80 -11.57 -12.96 -1.92
C ILE A 80 -11.86 -12.45 -0.51
N VAL A 81 -10.90 -11.78 0.11
CA VAL A 81 -11.04 -11.17 1.45
C VAL A 81 -11.02 -9.65 1.40
N GLN A 82 -10.38 -9.06 0.39
CA GLN A 82 -10.46 -7.63 0.12
C GLN A 82 -10.63 -7.41 -1.38
N SER A 83 -11.46 -6.44 -1.72
CA SER A 83 -11.63 -5.95 -3.09
C SER A 83 -11.80 -4.43 -3.03
N GLY A 84 -11.12 -3.72 -3.90
CA GLY A 84 -11.13 -2.27 -3.93
C GLY A 84 -10.93 -1.70 -5.33
N ASN A 85 -11.22 -0.41 -5.43
CA ASN A 85 -10.94 0.36 -6.62
C ASN A 85 -10.28 1.68 -6.21
N SER A 86 -9.25 2.10 -6.94
CA SER A 86 -8.51 3.33 -6.63
C SER A 86 -9.37 4.60 -6.72
N SER A 87 -10.52 4.55 -7.41
CA SER A 87 -11.48 5.67 -7.44
C SER A 87 -12.08 5.97 -6.05
N ASN A 88 -12.12 4.98 -5.17
CA ASN A 88 -12.65 5.09 -3.82
C ASN A 88 -11.62 5.61 -2.79
N MET A 89 -10.39 5.88 -3.20
CA MET A 89 -9.38 6.47 -2.32
C MET A 89 -9.84 7.85 -1.82
N LEU A 90 -9.76 8.07 -0.51
CA LEU A 90 -10.08 9.36 0.11
C LEU A 90 -9.15 10.47 -0.39
N TRP A 91 -7.87 10.18 -0.48
CA TRP A 91 -6.85 11.05 -1.06
C TRP A 91 -6.29 10.41 -2.31
N LYS A 92 -6.19 11.17 -3.38
CA LYS A 92 -5.58 10.69 -4.61
C LYS A 92 -4.05 10.62 -4.47
N ILE A 93 -3.41 9.83 -5.32
CA ILE A 93 -1.94 9.59 -5.24
C ILE A 93 -1.17 10.91 -5.23
N ASP A 94 -1.53 11.85 -6.10
CA ASP A 94 -0.86 13.15 -6.18
C ASP A 94 -1.00 13.99 -4.90
N GLU A 95 -2.16 13.90 -4.24
CA GLU A 95 -2.40 14.56 -2.96
C GLU A 95 -1.52 13.94 -1.85
N ILE A 96 -1.44 12.62 -1.82
CA ILE A 96 -0.60 11.90 -0.85
C ILE A 96 0.87 12.28 -1.03
N ILE A 97 1.39 12.28 -2.27
CA ILE A 97 2.78 12.65 -2.56
C ILE A 97 3.05 14.10 -2.14
N SER A 98 2.19 15.02 -2.52
CA SER A 98 2.30 16.43 -2.13
C SER A 98 2.34 16.58 -0.62
N TYR A 99 1.42 15.94 0.10
CA TYR A 99 1.33 16.00 1.55
C TYR A 99 2.55 15.40 2.24
N VAL A 100 2.94 14.17 1.88
CA VAL A 100 4.08 13.46 2.50
C VAL A 100 5.38 14.23 2.27
N SER A 101 5.55 14.83 1.10
CA SER A 101 6.77 15.59 0.76
C SER A 101 6.96 16.87 1.58
N GLN A 102 5.95 17.34 2.28
CA GLN A 102 6.09 18.47 3.22
C GLN A 102 6.93 18.07 4.45
N TYR A 103 6.84 16.83 4.86
CA TYR A 103 7.51 16.31 6.07
C TYR A 103 8.79 15.54 5.73
N PHE A 104 8.80 14.79 4.62
CA PHE A 104 9.88 13.90 4.22
C PHE A 104 10.46 14.30 2.86
N THR A 105 11.78 14.24 2.73
CA THR A 105 12.42 14.25 1.40
C THR A 105 12.23 12.88 0.79
N LEU A 106 11.41 12.79 -0.25
CA LEU A 106 11.21 11.56 -0.99
C LEU A 106 12.47 11.23 -1.79
N LYS A 107 12.86 9.96 -1.81
CA LYS A 107 14.06 9.45 -2.49
C LYS A 107 13.67 8.41 -3.54
N ILE A 108 14.54 8.24 -4.52
CA ILE A 108 14.38 7.19 -5.53
C ILE A 108 14.34 5.83 -4.83
N GLY A 109 13.30 5.04 -5.13
CA GLY A 109 13.07 3.74 -4.53
C GLY A 109 12.16 3.75 -3.32
N ASP A 110 11.85 4.90 -2.71
CA ASP A 110 10.87 4.98 -1.64
C ASP A 110 9.53 4.42 -2.09
N LEU A 111 8.87 3.73 -1.17
CA LEU A 111 7.53 3.17 -1.36
C LEU A 111 6.53 3.89 -0.46
N ILE A 112 5.43 4.33 -1.04
CA ILE A 112 4.32 4.93 -0.29
C ILE A 112 3.17 3.95 -0.29
N PHE A 113 2.83 3.40 0.88
CA PHE A 113 1.62 2.62 1.09
C PHE A 113 0.44 3.57 1.25
N THR A 114 -0.49 3.52 0.32
CA THR A 114 -1.59 4.51 0.20
C THR A 114 -2.86 4.11 0.95
N GLY A 115 -2.78 3.06 1.75
CA GLY A 115 -3.92 2.55 2.52
C GLY A 115 -4.53 1.28 1.93
N THR A 116 -5.59 0.83 2.57
CA THR A 116 -6.24 -0.45 2.25
C THR A 116 -7.77 -0.29 2.28
N PRO A 117 -8.52 -1.03 1.43
CA PRO A 117 -9.99 -1.07 1.50
C PRO A 117 -10.46 -1.85 2.72
N SER A 118 -11.77 -1.92 2.92
CA SER A 118 -12.40 -2.80 3.91
C SER A 118 -12.05 -4.28 3.70
N GLY A 119 -12.28 -5.11 4.71
CA GLY A 119 -12.02 -6.55 4.64
C GLY A 119 -10.72 -6.99 5.30
N VAL A 120 -10.06 -6.11 6.10
CA VAL A 120 -8.90 -6.51 6.90
C VAL A 120 -9.26 -7.68 7.82
N SER A 121 -8.43 -8.72 7.83
CA SER A 121 -8.67 -9.93 8.61
C SER A 121 -7.37 -10.50 9.15
N LYS A 122 -7.50 -11.39 10.14
CA LYS A 122 -6.36 -12.10 10.71
C LYS A 122 -5.76 -13.07 9.71
N VAL A 123 -4.45 -13.19 9.70
CA VAL A 123 -3.69 -14.27 9.03
C VAL A 123 -3.08 -15.18 10.07
N ILE A 124 -2.93 -16.45 9.74
CA ILE A 124 -2.29 -17.47 10.57
C ILE A 124 -1.27 -18.25 9.77
N SER A 125 -0.35 -18.94 10.45
CA SER A 125 0.60 -19.83 9.80
C SER A 125 -0.14 -20.85 8.91
N GLY A 126 0.34 -21.03 7.69
CA GLY A 126 -0.26 -21.89 6.67
C GLY A 126 -1.15 -21.16 5.66
N ASP A 127 -1.67 -19.97 5.98
CA ASP A 127 -2.47 -19.19 5.03
C ASP A 127 -1.68 -18.86 3.76
N PHE A 128 -2.38 -18.88 2.62
CA PHE A 128 -1.85 -18.53 1.32
C PHE A 128 -2.55 -17.27 0.81
N LEU A 129 -1.76 -16.22 0.53
CA LEU A 129 -2.24 -14.92 0.09
C LEU A 129 -1.84 -14.67 -1.36
N GLU A 130 -2.75 -14.12 -2.15
CA GLU A 130 -2.51 -13.72 -3.54
C GLU A 130 -3.11 -12.35 -3.79
N GLY A 131 -2.33 -11.44 -4.37
CA GLY A 131 -2.77 -10.09 -4.73
C GLY A 131 -2.87 -9.89 -6.24
N PHE A 132 -3.90 -9.19 -6.69
CA PHE A 132 -4.18 -8.94 -8.10
C PHE A 132 -4.46 -7.47 -8.36
N ILE A 133 -3.98 -6.94 -9.50
CA ILE A 133 -4.38 -5.67 -10.09
C ILE A 133 -5.00 -5.97 -11.46
N ASN A 134 -6.25 -5.55 -11.70
CA ASN A 134 -6.96 -5.78 -12.97
C ASN A 134 -6.79 -7.23 -13.48
N SER A 135 -6.97 -8.21 -12.60
CA SER A 135 -6.80 -9.65 -12.86
C SER A 135 -5.35 -10.13 -13.07
N LYS A 136 -4.36 -9.24 -13.16
CA LYS A 136 -2.93 -9.62 -13.18
C LYS A 136 -2.48 -9.94 -11.76
N LYS A 137 -1.91 -11.15 -11.57
CA LYS A 137 -1.32 -11.53 -10.28
C LYS A 137 -0.05 -10.71 -10.04
N MET A 138 0.00 -10.05 -8.89
CA MET A 138 1.12 -9.19 -8.46
C MET A 138 2.02 -9.88 -7.45
N PHE A 139 1.47 -10.82 -6.69
CA PHE A 139 2.22 -11.63 -5.74
C PHE A 139 1.47 -12.87 -5.31
N SER A 140 2.24 -13.82 -4.74
CA SER A 140 1.72 -14.88 -3.89
C SER A 140 2.66 -15.07 -2.69
N LEU A 141 2.08 -15.33 -1.52
CA LEU A 141 2.80 -15.45 -0.25
C LEU A 141 2.19 -16.52 0.63
N LYS A 142 3.02 -17.40 1.17
CA LYS A 142 2.61 -18.33 2.25
C LYS A 142 3.04 -17.77 3.59
N ILE A 143 2.10 -17.66 4.51
CA ILE A 143 2.37 -17.26 5.91
C ILE A 143 3.07 -18.42 6.63
N LYS A 144 4.21 -18.16 7.26
CA LYS A 144 4.98 -19.12 8.05
C LYS A 144 4.69 -19.02 9.53
#